data_7410a89abaa7ba1fe07ac3813f0db92e
#
_entry.id   7410a89abaa7ba1fe07ac3813f0db92e
#
_cell.length_a   1.000
_cell.length_b   1.000
_cell.length_c   1.000
_cell.angle_alpha   90.00
_cell.angle_beta   90.00
_cell.angle_gamma   90.00
#
_symmetry.space_group_name_H-M   'P 1'
#
loop_
_entity.id
_entity.type
_entity.pdbx_description
1 polymer ?
#
loop_
_entity_poly.entity_id
_entity_poly.type
_entity_poly.pdbx_seq_one_letter_code
_entity_poly.pdbx_strand_id
1 'polypeptide(L)'
;MGNQANKKHHLTTRDHLHEWYTSAPVGRRLRQQVVDELDSQLERLFGYHTLFLGVPPDLSIKDVAHSQNKLVASSDGAIVEGAQSVVCTDEWLPFGTQTIDTVVVFHSLEVAGEPHQVLREIHRILVPNGNVIIVGFNPESFFGLGWLMARFISPRKWRDLHLERIPKLMDWLSLLNFQVDKPKHKLVLRPIGKGSLFRWMARLDDWLIDHCVPMGGAFVMHAKKQVGAGIKGLQRRRVRPRLVPIPVSRPAVGAETHQRSGSNPFNENS
;
A
#
# COMPACT_ATOMS: atom_id res chain seq x y z
N MET A 1 -30.60 8.34 13.47
CA MET A 1 -30.53 7.25 14.46
C MET A 1 -29.64 6.08 14.02
N GLY A 2 -29.48 5.77 12.73
CA GLY A 2 -28.61 4.68 12.23
C GLY A 2 -27.11 4.85 12.50
N ASN A 3 -26.63 6.10 12.55
CA ASN A 3 -25.19 6.40 12.63
C ASN A 3 -24.58 6.14 14.03
N GLN A 4 -25.38 6.27 15.12
CA GLN A 4 -24.87 6.03 16.47
C GLN A 4 -24.78 4.55 16.85
N ALA A 5 -25.67 3.71 16.34
CA ALA A 5 -25.61 2.27 16.58
C ALA A 5 -24.40 1.65 15.87
N ASN A 6 -24.10 2.09 14.65
CA ASN A 6 -22.94 1.69 13.89
C ASN A 6 -21.64 2.13 14.58
N LYS A 7 -21.59 3.34 15.14
CA LYS A 7 -20.43 3.88 15.88
C LYS A 7 -20.09 3.05 17.13
N LYS A 8 -21.10 2.63 17.92
CA LYS A 8 -20.88 1.77 19.10
C LYS A 8 -20.34 0.38 18.71
N HIS A 9 -20.81 -0.17 17.61
CA HIS A 9 -20.40 -1.50 17.17
C HIS A 9 -18.92 -1.53 16.72
N HIS A 10 -18.50 -0.53 15.98
CA HIS A 10 -17.10 -0.40 15.53
C HIS A 10 -16.13 -0.19 16.71
N LEU A 11 -16.50 0.59 17.71
CA LEU A 11 -15.71 0.76 18.93
C LEU A 11 -15.47 -0.58 19.63
N THR A 12 -16.50 -1.38 19.80
CA THR A 12 -16.40 -2.68 20.46
C THR A 12 -15.46 -3.65 19.76
N THR A 13 -15.45 -3.67 18.42
CA THR A 13 -14.54 -4.52 17.63
C THR A 13 -13.08 -4.06 17.77
N ARG A 14 -12.84 -2.75 17.76
CA ARG A 14 -11.51 -2.17 17.96
C ARG A 14 -10.97 -2.49 19.36
N ASP A 15 -11.77 -2.35 20.40
CA ASP A 15 -11.39 -2.69 21.78
C ASP A 15 -10.99 -4.17 21.91
N HIS A 16 -11.74 -5.07 21.30
CA HIS A 16 -11.40 -6.50 21.28
C HIS A 16 -10.09 -6.78 20.53
N LEU A 17 -9.80 -6.03 19.47
CA LEU A 17 -8.55 -6.15 18.74
C LEU A 17 -7.37 -5.68 19.60
N HIS A 18 -7.52 -4.55 20.30
CA HIS A 18 -6.50 -4.04 21.23
C HIS A 18 -6.26 -5.01 22.37
N GLU A 19 -7.33 -5.52 23.00
CA GLU A 19 -7.23 -6.54 24.03
C GLU A 19 -6.49 -7.80 23.54
N TRP A 20 -6.75 -8.23 22.31
CA TRP A 20 -6.07 -9.37 21.73
C TRP A 20 -4.56 -9.13 21.54
N TYR A 21 -4.17 -7.94 21.11
CA TYR A 21 -2.76 -7.57 20.94
C TYR A 21 -2.00 -7.52 22.27
N THR A 22 -2.69 -7.24 23.39
CA THR A 22 -2.07 -7.13 24.72
C THR A 22 -2.12 -8.44 25.49
N SER A 23 -3.23 -9.16 25.44
CA SER A 23 -3.48 -10.36 26.26
C SER A 23 -2.95 -11.64 25.62
N ALA A 24 -3.13 -11.83 24.31
CA ALA A 24 -2.77 -13.06 23.63
C ALA A 24 -1.26 -13.14 23.33
N PRO A 25 -0.58 -14.27 23.60
CA PRO A 25 0.84 -14.43 23.29
C PRO A 25 1.14 -14.23 21.80
N VAL A 26 0.25 -14.70 20.91
CA VAL A 26 0.36 -14.52 19.46
C VAL A 26 0.16 -13.06 19.08
N GLY A 27 -0.80 -12.37 19.72
CA GLY A 27 -1.06 -10.96 19.51
C GLY A 27 0.17 -10.10 19.87
N ARG A 28 0.76 -10.36 21.05
CA ARG A 28 1.98 -9.66 21.49
C ARG A 28 3.16 -9.85 20.52
N ARG A 29 3.33 -11.08 20.01
CA ARG A 29 4.38 -11.38 19.05
C ARG A 29 4.14 -10.63 17.73
N LEU A 30 2.91 -10.68 17.19
CA LEU A 30 2.57 -9.95 15.98
C LEU A 30 2.75 -8.46 16.17
N ARG A 31 2.35 -7.92 17.32
CA ARG A 31 2.57 -6.52 17.66
C ARG A 31 4.05 -6.15 17.55
N GLN A 32 4.93 -6.95 18.17
CA GLN A 32 6.37 -6.70 18.08
C GLN A 32 6.87 -6.71 16.63
N GLN A 33 6.52 -7.72 15.85
CA GLN A 33 6.92 -7.82 14.44
C GLN A 33 6.40 -6.65 13.59
N VAL A 34 5.20 -6.15 13.89
CA VAL A 34 4.62 -5.01 13.18
C VAL A 34 5.31 -3.71 13.60
N VAL A 35 5.59 -3.52 14.90
CA VAL A 35 6.29 -2.34 15.40
C VAL A 35 7.70 -2.27 14.81
N ASP A 36 8.46 -3.35 14.84
CA ASP A 36 9.81 -3.42 14.26
C ASP A 36 9.81 -3.08 12.77
N GLU A 37 8.78 -3.54 12.04
CA GLU A 37 8.62 -3.21 10.63
C GLU A 37 8.22 -1.76 10.39
N LEU A 38 7.29 -1.23 11.21
CA LEU A 38 6.88 0.18 11.14
C LEU A 38 8.06 1.10 11.42
N ASP A 39 8.85 0.79 12.44
CA ASP A 39 10.05 1.54 12.79
C ASP A 39 11.04 1.59 11.62
N SER A 40 11.37 0.42 11.08
CA SER A 40 12.25 0.31 9.89
C SER A 40 11.74 1.07 8.66
N GLN A 41 10.43 1.16 8.47
CA GLN A 41 9.86 1.92 7.35
C GLN A 41 9.85 3.42 7.66
N LEU A 42 9.43 3.82 8.85
CA LEU A 42 9.32 5.22 9.26
C LEU A 42 10.68 5.91 9.39
N GLU A 43 11.75 5.20 9.75
CA GLU A 43 13.12 5.74 9.72
C GLU A 43 13.54 6.26 8.34
N ARG A 44 13.00 5.70 7.28
CA ARG A 44 13.30 6.07 5.89
C ARG A 44 12.41 7.18 5.35
N LEU A 45 11.36 7.54 6.09
CA LEU A 45 10.38 8.52 5.69
C LEU A 45 10.61 9.82 6.45
N PHE A 46 10.78 10.90 5.68
CA PHE A 46 10.95 12.24 6.22
C PHE A 46 9.64 13.01 6.12
N GLY A 47 9.30 13.76 7.15
CA GLY A 47 8.11 14.60 7.18
C GLY A 47 7.93 15.31 8.51
N TYR A 48 7.10 16.34 8.53
CA TYR A 48 6.77 17.08 9.74
C TYR A 48 5.63 16.44 10.51
N HIS A 49 4.62 15.90 9.78
CA HIS A 49 3.39 15.42 10.36
C HIS A 49 3.16 13.94 10.04
N THR A 50 3.13 13.11 11.06
CA THR A 50 2.71 11.70 10.94
C THR A 50 1.41 11.49 11.68
N LEU A 51 0.40 10.99 10.96
CA LEU A 51 -0.91 10.63 11.50
C LEU A 51 -1.01 9.13 11.68
N PHE A 52 -1.46 8.71 12.85
CA PHE A 52 -1.74 7.33 13.20
C PHE A 52 -3.24 7.11 13.33
N LEU A 53 -3.79 6.14 12.60
CA LEU A 53 -5.20 5.74 12.64
C LEU A 53 -5.31 4.34 13.25
N GLY A 54 -6.20 4.15 14.22
CA GLY A 54 -6.53 2.85 14.81
C GLY A 54 -5.45 2.24 15.70
N VAL A 55 -4.44 2.98 16.07
CA VAL A 55 -3.32 2.49 16.89
C VAL A 55 -3.78 2.20 18.31
N PRO A 56 -3.34 1.06 18.92
CA PRO A 56 -3.59 0.76 20.33
C PRO A 56 -3.03 1.85 21.26
N PRO A 57 -3.74 2.25 22.33
CA PRO A 57 -3.31 3.32 23.24
C PRO A 57 -2.01 3.00 23.98
N ASP A 58 -1.68 1.72 24.12
CA ASP A 58 -0.46 1.24 24.77
C ASP A 58 0.75 1.11 23.82
N LEU A 59 0.60 1.48 22.53
CA LEU A 59 1.71 1.53 21.60
C LEU A 59 2.52 2.80 21.85
N SER A 60 3.79 2.64 22.23
CA SER A 60 4.70 3.78 22.37
C SER A 60 5.04 4.35 20.99
N ILE A 61 4.39 5.45 20.62
CA ILE A 61 4.65 6.15 19.35
C ILE A 61 5.93 7.00 19.44
N LYS A 62 6.44 7.24 20.63
CA LYS A 62 7.66 8.05 20.83
C LYS A 62 8.84 7.50 20.04
N ASP A 63 8.95 6.18 20.01
CA ASP A 63 10.09 5.48 19.44
C ASP A 63 9.88 5.10 17.97
N VAL A 64 8.62 5.06 17.51
CA VAL A 64 8.24 4.52 16.19
C VAL A 64 8.31 5.55 15.06
N ALA A 65 8.35 6.85 15.32
CA ALA A 65 8.37 7.86 14.28
C ALA A 65 9.32 9.01 14.58
N HIS A 66 10.15 9.37 13.63
CA HIS A 66 11.09 10.49 13.73
C HIS A 66 10.49 11.84 13.30
N SER A 67 9.19 11.88 13.02
CA SER A 67 8.48 13.12 12.69
C SER A 67 8.37 14.07 13.88
N GLN A 68 8.39 15.38 13.61
CA GLN A 68 8.29 16.39 14.66
C GLN A 68 6.91 16.38 15.33
N ASN A 69 5.84 16.24 14.56
CA ASN A 69 4.48 16.23 15.05
C ASN A 69 3.84 14.84 14.81
N LYS A 70 3.49 14.19 15.90
CA LYS A 70 2.80 12.92 15.93
C LYS A 70 1.35 13.14 16.30
N LEU A 71 0.45 12.75 15.42
CA LEU A 71 -0.98 12.89 15.57
C LEU A 71 -1.62 11.50 15.66
N VAL A 72 -2.55 11.31 16.58
CA VAL A 72 -3.35 10.08 16.67
C VAL A 72 -4.81 10.44 16.47
N ALA A 73 -5.44 9.84 15.52
CA ALA A 73 -6.86 9.95 15.31
C ALA A 73 -7.55 8.68 15.80
N SER A 74 -8.50 8.83 16.70
CA SER A 74 -9.29 7.74 17.24
C SER A 74 -10.73 8.17 17.47
N SER A 75 -11.66 7.23 17.38
CA SER A 75 -13.09 7.50 17.62
C SER A 75 -13.48 7.45 19.10
N ASP A 76 -12.64 6.91 19.96
CA ASP A 76 -12.81 6.75 21.39
C ASP A 76 -12.10 7.81 22.23
N GLY A 77 -11.27 8.64 21.59
CA GLY A 77 -10.51 9.68 22.28
C GLY A 77 -9.31 9.12 23.08
N ALA A 78 -8.81 7.95 22.70
CA ALA A 78 -7.64 7.36 23.35
C ALA A 78 -6.46 8.33 23.33
N ILE A 79 -5.87 8.56 24.52
CA ILE A 79 -4.67 9.37 24.68
C ILE A 79 -3.47 8.45 24.53
N VAL A 80 -2.62 8.75 23.57
CA VAL A 80 -1.37 8.01 23.31
C VAL A 80 -0.20 8.88 23.72
N GLU A 81 0.68 8.33 24.54
CA GLU A 81 1.84 9.07 25.04
C GLU A 81 2.79 9.46 23.89
N GLY A 82 3.15 10.74 23.86
CA GLY A 82 4.06 11.29 22.85
C GLY A 82 3.41 11.72 21.55
N ALA A 83 2.06 11.75 21.48
CA ALA A 83 1.32 12.24 20.32
C ALA A 83 0.15 13.15 20.73
N GLN A 84 -0.29 13.99 19.81
CA GLN A 84 -1.50 14.78 19.94
C GLN A 84 -2.69 13.95 19.50
N SER A 85 -3.68 13.77 20.39
CA SER A 85 -4.87 12.96 20.10
C SER A 85 -6.00 13.82 19.54
N VAL A 86 -6.64 13.35 18.49
CA VAL A 86 -7.79 13.97 17.82
C VAL A 86 -8.93 12.97 17.78
N VAL A 87 -10.10 13.38 18.27
CA VAL A 87 -11.31 12.54 18.26
C VAL A 87 -12.04 12.70 16.93
N CYS A 88 -12.07 11.65 16.12
CA CYS A 88 -12.78 11.64 14.85
C CYS A 88 -13.11 10.21 14.41
N THR A 89 -13.91 10.07 13.36
CA THR A 89 -14.09 8.79 12.68
C THR A 89 -13.06 8.65 11.56
N ASP A 90 -12.67 7.43 11.25
CA ASP A 90 -11.66 7.17 10.21
C ASP A 90 -12.15 7.59 8.81
N GLU A 91 -13.47 7.61 8.59
CA GLU A 91 -14.11 8.05 7.35
C GLU A 91 -14.14 9.58 7.16
N TRP A 92 -13.93 10.35 8.24
CA TRP A 92 -14.01 11.83 8.22
C TRP A 92 -12.90 12.42 9.08
N LEU A 93 -11.78 12.74 8.44
CA LEU A 93 -10.59 13.23 9.13
C LEU A 93 -10.59 14.77 9.19
N PRO A 94 -10.48 15.40 10.40
CA PRO A 94 -10.57 16.85 10.57
C PRO A 94 -9.25 17.57 10.21
N PHE A 95 -8.58 17.09 9.18
CA PHE A 95 -7.35 17.69 8.69
C PHE A 95 -7.56 18.36 7.33
N GLY A 96 -6.79 19.41 7.06
CA GLY A 96 -6.80 20.10 5.77
C GLY A 96 -6.36 19.21 4.63
N THR A 97 -6.69 19.58 3.41
CA THR A 97 -6.18 18.88 2.21
C THR A 97 -4.67 19.09 2.09
N GLN A 98 -3.94 18.02 1.86
CA GLN A 98 -2.48 18.04 1.65
C GLN A 98 -1.70 18.65 2.84
N THR A 99 -2.01 18.22 4.05
CA THR A 99 -1.35 18.71 5.28
C THR A 99 -0.52 17.65 6.00
N ILE A 100 -0.68 16.37 5.68
CA ILE A 100 -0.03 15.25 6.37
C ILE A 100 0.99 14.60 5.44
N ASP A 101 2.20 14.36 5.94
CA ASP A 101 3.29 13.74 5.16
C ASP A 101 3.18 12.22 5.15
N THR A 102 2.86 11.62 6.29
CA THR A 102 2.76 10.17 6.44
C THR A 102 1.51 9.79 7.24
N VAL A 103 0.80 8.77 6.77
CA VAL A 103 -0.33 8.18 7.48
C VAL A 103 -0.04 6.70 7.75
N VAL A 104 -0.13 6.29 9.02
CA VAL A 104 -0.07 4.89 9.44
C VAL A 104 -1.48 4.43 9.77
N VAL A 105 -1.96 3.43 9.05
CA VAL A 105 -3.29 2.84 9.19
C VAL A 105 -3.16 1.49 9.86
N PHE A 106 -3.55 1.40 11.12
CA PHE A 106 -3.43 0.18 11.91
C PHE A 106 -4.81 -0.46 12.08
N HIS A 107 -5.11 -1.46 11.26
CA HIS A 107 -6.40 -2.18 11.22
C HIS A 107 -7.66 -1.31 11.07
N SER A 108 -7.52 -0.02 10.74
CA SER A 108 -8.68 0.87 10.56
C SER A 108 -9.55 0.47 9.39
N LEU A 109 -8.97 -0.03 8.30
CA LEU A 109 -9.73 -0.43 7.11
C LEU A 109 -10.62 -1.66 7.37
N GLU A 110 -10.21 -2.51 8.31
CA GLU A 110 -10.94 -3.73 8.66
C GLU A 110 -12.11 -3.47 9.60
N VAL A 111 -12.02 -2.38 10.37
CA VAL A 111 -13.03 -1.98 11.35
C VAL A 111 -13.98 -0.91 10.79
N ALA A 112 -13.54 -0.16 9.78
CA ALA A 112 -14.35 0.89 9.16
C ALA A 112 -15.59 0.33 8.46
N GLY A 113 -16.70 1.07 8.55
CA GLY A 113 -17.92 0.76 7.80
C GLY A 113 -17.74 0.95 6.29
N GLU A 114 -16.96 1.95 5.92
CA GLU A 114 -16.71 2.35 4.53
C GLU A 114 -15.20 2.47 4.24
N PRO A 115 -14.47 1.35 4.06
CA PRO A 115 -13.01 1.38 3.87
C PRO A 115 -12.57 2.21 2.65
N HIS A 116 -13.39 2.28 1.60
CA HIS A 116 -13.11 3.16 0.47
C HIS A 116 -13.13 4.65 0.83
N GLN A 117 -14.02 5.05 1.74
CA GLN A 117 -14.09 6.43 2.20
C GLN A 117 -12.85 6.77 3.04
N VAL A 118 -12.41 5.86 3.90
CA VAL A 118 -11.15 6.02 4.65
C VAL A 118 -9.98 6.27 3.70
N LEU A 119 -9.84 5.46 2.65
CA LEU A 119 -8.76 5.63 1.66
C LEU A 119 -8.86 6.95 0.89
N ARG A 120 -10.06 7.43 0.57
CA ARG A 120 -10.26 8.75 -0.07
C ARG A 120 -9.85 9.88 0.86
N GLU A 121 -10.20 9.80 2.15
CA GLU A 121 -9.81 10.78 3.15
C GLU A 121 -8.30 10.79 3.36
N ILE A 122 -7.66 9.63 3.45
CA ILE A 122 -6.20 9.52 3.50
C ILE A 122 -5.58 10.17 2.26
N HIS A 123 -6.11 9.88 1.07
CA HIS A 123 -5.62 10.51 -0.16
C HIS A 123 -5.79 12.03 -0.12
N ARG A 124 -6.92 12.54 0.41
CA ARG A 124 -7.20 13.98 0.50
C ARG A 124 -6.19 14.70 1.39
N ILE A 125 -5.94 14.17 2.59
CA ILE A 125 -5.08 14.82 3.58
C ILE A 125 -3.58 14.69 3.29
N LEU A 126 -3.15 13.64 2.56
CA LEU A 126 -1.75 13.43 2.22
C LEU A 126 -1.22 14.49 1.26
N VAL A 127 -0.04 15.02 1.56
CA VAL A 127 0.72 15.89 0.64
C VAL A 127 1.07 15.16 -0.66
N PRO A 128 1.39 15.88 -1.73
CA PRO A 128 2.02 15.29 -2.91
C PRO A 128 3.29 14.52 -2.54
N ASN A 129 3.42 13.30 -3.04
CA ASN A 129 4.48 12.34 -2.66
C ASN A 129 4.44 11.88 -1.19
N GLY A 130 3.37 12.15 -0.45
CA GLY A 130 3.17 11.63 0.91
C GLY A 130 3.02 10.10 0.93
N ASN A 131 3.22 9.54 2.10
CA ASN A 131 3.31 8.10 2.29
C ASN A 131 2.14 7.57 3.11
N VAL A 132 1.67 6.38 2.79
CA VAL A 132 0.74 5.63 3.64
C VAL A 132 1.30 4.25 3.94
N ILE A 133 1.24 3.85 5.20
CA ILE A 133 1.61 2.50 5.64
C ILE A 133 0.35 1.86 6.19
N ILE A 134 -0.03 0.73 5.63
CA ILE A 134 -1.24 0.00 6.00
C ILE A 134 -0.84 -1.31 6.65
N VAL A 135 -1.32 -1.51 7.88
CA VAL A 135 -1.21 -2.76 8.63
C VAL A 135 -2.57 -3.43 8.61
N GLY A 136 -2.61 -4.68 8.17
CA GLY A 136 -3.84 -5.43 8.07
C GLY A 136 -3.65 -6.94 8.19
N PHE A 137 -4.77 -7.67 8.40
CA PHE A 137 -4.77 -9.13 8.38
C PHE A 137 -4.97 -9.67 6.96
N ASN A 138 -4.29 -10.75 6.67
CA ASN A 138 -4.41 -11.43 5.38
C ASN A 138 -5.43 -12.58 5.49
N PRO A 139 -6.60 -12.49 4.84
CA PRO A 139 -7.61 -13.55 4.86
C PRO A 139 -7.16 -14.83 4.16
N GLU A 140 -6.20 -14.75 3.23
CA GLU A 140 -5.71 -15.88 2.43
C GLU A 140 -4.58 -16.65 3.13
N SER A 141 -4.25 -16.29 4.37
CA SER A 141 -3.24 -16.98 5.18
C SER A 141 -3.82 -18.15 5.98
N PHE A 142 -2.94 -19.01 6.48
CA PHE A 142 -3.34 -20.04 7.46
C PHE A 142 -3.95 -19.44 8.73
N PHE A 143 -3.49 -18.27 9.13
CA PHE A 143 -4.07 -17.53 10.25
C PHE A 143 -5.47 -17.02 9.89
N GLY A 144 -5.65 -16.45 8.70
CA GLY A 144 -6.94 -15.98 8.20
C GLY A 144 -7.97 -17.11 8.09
N LEU A 145 -7.55 -18.28 7.61
CA LEU A 145 -8.40 -19.47 7.55
C LEU A 145 -8.82 -19.94 8.95
N GLY A 146 -7.86 -20.00 9.89
CA GLY A 146 -8.15 -20.32 11.30
C GLY A 146 -9.07 -19.29 11.95
N TRP A 147 -8.94 -18.02 11.59
CA TRP A 147 -9.81 -16.95 12.05
C TRP A 147 -11.22 -17.07 11.45
N LEU A 148 -11.34 -17.42 10.17
CA LEU A 148 -12.62 -17.70 9.53
C LEU A 148 -13.36 -18.83 10.25
N MET A 149 -12.65 -19.88 10.64
CA MET A 149 -13.21 -20.96 11.46
C MET A 149 -13.61 -20.50 12.87
N ALA A 150 -12.79 -19.64 13.51
CA ALA A 150 -13.10 -19.06 14.82
C ALA A 150 -14.36 -18.18 14.80
N ARG A 151 -14.69 -17.55 13.66
CA ARG A 151 -15.91 -16.78 13.46
C ARG A 151 -17.17 -17.65 13.60
N PHE A 152 -17.11 -18.92 13.22
CA PHE A 152 -18.21 -19.87 13.43
C PHE A 152 -18.33 -20.29 14.90
N ILE A 153 -17.22 -20.37 15.64
CA ILE A 153 -17.18 -20.81 17.05
C ILE A 153 -17.50 -19.67 18.01
N SER A 154 -17.05 -18.45 17.72
CA SER A 154 -17.26 -17.25 18.56
C SER A 154 -17.73 -16.04 17.73
N PRO A 155 -18.96 -16.08 17.23
CA PRO A 155 -19.43 -15.08 16.25
C PRO A 155 -19.54 -13.66 16.81
N ARG A 156 -19.61 -13.48 18.14
CA ARG A 156 -19.86 -12.15 18.74
C ARG A 156 -18.64 -11.22 18.76
N LYS A 157 -17.41 -11.75 18.88
CA LYS A 157 -16.20 -10.92 19.05
C LYS A 157 -15.63 -10.38 17.74
N TRP A 158 -15.81 -11.10 16.62
CA TRP A 158 -15.10 -10.86 15.38
C TRP A 158 -16.04 -10.71 14.16
N ARG A 159 -17.33 -10.53 14.40
CA ARG A 159 -18.35 -10.54 13.34
C ARG A 159 -18.14 -9.40 12.35
N ASP A 160 -17.74 -8.24 12.85
CA ASP A 160 -17.75 -6.99 12.09
C ASP A 160 -16.35 -6.59 11.58
N LEU A 161 -15.39 -7.49 11.70
CA LEU A 161 -14.08 -7.31 11.08
C LEU A 161 -14.17 -7.69 9.60
N HIS A 162 -13.95 -6.72 8.72
CA HIS A 162 -13.97 -6.91 7.28
C HIS A 162 -12.54 -7.10 6.77
N LEU A 163 -12.18 -8.35 6.49
CA LEU A 163 -10.85 -8.65 5.96
C LEU A 163 -10.85 -8.49 4.44
N GLU A 164 -10.09 -7.53 3.95
CA GLU A 164 -9.93 -7.32 2.53
C GLU A 164 -8.71 -8.07 1.98
N ARG A 165 -8.87 -8.62 0.77
CA ARG A 165 -7.75 -9.30 0.09
C ARG A 165 -6.70 -8.31 -0.34
N ILE A 166 -5.43 -8.65 -0.15
CA ILE A 166 -4.30 -7.79 -0.51
C ILE A 166 -4.36 -7.31 -1.97
N PRO A 167 -4.64 -8.14 -2.99
CA PRO A 167 -4.75 -7.68 -4.37
C PRO A 167 -5.86 -6.64 -4.57
N LYS A 168 -7.00 -6.80 -3.90
CA LYS A 168 -8.12 -5.85 -3.96
C LYS A 168 -7.74 -4.51 -3.34
N LEU A 169 -7.04 -4.52 -2.20
CA LEU A 169 -6.54 -3.30 -1.56
C LEU A 169 -5.51 -2.59 -2.45
N MET A 170 -4.61 -3.33 -3.09
CA MET A 170 -3.64 -2.78 -4.05
C MET A 170 -4.33 -2.13 -5.25
N ASP A 171 -5.41 -2.73 -5.75
CA ASP A 171 -6.21 -2.16 -6.84
C ASP A 171 -6.87 -0.84 -6.41
N TRP A 172 -7.50 -0.79 -5.24
CA TRP A 172 -8.07 0.43 -4.68
C TRP A 172 -7.06 1.57 -4.54
N LEU A 173 -5.88 1.26 -3.99
CA LEU A 173 -4.79 2.23 -3.87
C LEU A 173 -4.31 2.72 -5.25
N SER A 174 -4.22 1.81 -6.22
CA SER A 174 -3.81 2.16 -7.58
C SER A 174 -4.83 3.08 -8.27
N LEU A 175 -6.14 2.85 -8.05
CA LEU A 175 -7.21 3.74 -8.54
C LEU A 175 -7.12 5.14 -7.94
N LEU A 176 -6.63 5.26 -6.71
CA LEU A 176 -6.37 6.54 -6.05
C LEU A 176 -4.98 7.14 -6.38
N ASN A 177 -4.29 6.64 -7.41
CA ASN A 177 -2.97 7.09 -7.83
C ASN A 177 -1.87 6.91 -6.75
N PHE A 178 -1.96 5.86 -5.94
CA PHE A 178 -0.84 5.44 -5.12
C PHE A 178 0.06 4.47 -5.89
N GLN A 179 1.36 4.64 -5.74
CA GLN A 179 2.34 3.61 -6.09
C GLN A 179 2.50 2.69 -4.89
N VAL A 180 2.13 1.44 -5.06
CA VAL A 180 2.12 0.44 -3.97
C VAL A 180 3.37 -0.41 -4.06
N ASP A 181 4.07 -0.54 -2.95
CA ASP A 181 5.20 -1.46 -2.80
C ASP A 181 4.70 -2.88 -2.48
N LYS A 182 5.60 -3.85 -2.61
CA LYS A 182 5.27 -5.23 -2.25
C LYS A 182 4.96 -5.34 -0.76
N PRO A 183 3.81 -5.93 -0.37
CA PRO A 183 3.46 -6.11 1.03
C PRO A 183 4.46 -7.03 1.74
N LYS A 184 4.85 -6.67 2.95
CA LYS A 184 5.66 -7.50 3.83
C LYS A 184 4.76 -8.31 4.74
N HIS A 185 4.85 -9.61 4.65
CA HIS A 185 4.04 -10.53 5.44
C HIS A 185 4.65 -10.76 6.82
N LYS A 186 3.79 -10.82 7.84
CA LYS A 186 4.14 -11.07 9.23
C LYS A 186 3.28 -12.20 9.77
N LEU A 187 3.77 -12.91 10.80
CA LEU A 187 3.08 -14.04 11.43
C LEU A 187 2.66 -15.10 10.39
N VAL A 188 3.62 -15.75 9.76
CA VAL A 188 3.37 -16.83 8.79
C VAL A 188 2.83 -18.07 9.52
N LEU A 189 3.43 -18.40 10.67
CA LEU A 189 2.97 -19.48 11.54
C LEU A 189 2.40 -18.93 12.83
N ARG A 190 1.22 -19.45 13.21
CA ARG A 190 0.66 -19.18 14.54
C ARG A 190 1.33 -20.10 15.55
N PRO A 191 2.25 -19.62 16.41
CA PRO A 191 2.82 -20.45 17.45
C PRO A 191 1.71 -20.91 18.42
N ILE A 192 1.57 -22.23 18.56
CA ILE A 192 0.56 -22.87 19.44
C ILE A 192 1.27 -23.53 20.62
N GLY A 193 0.61 -23.57 21.78
CA GLY A 193 1.14 -24.20 22.98
C GLY A 193 1.89 -23.24 23.90
N LYS A 194 2.65 -23.80 24.82
CA LYS A 194 3.47 -23.06 25.82
C LYS A 194 4.86 -23.68 25.91
N GLY A 195 5.83 -22.92 26.39
CA GLY A 195 7.18 -23.41 26.65
C GLY A 195 8.06 -23.60 25.42
N SER A 196 8.68 -24.78 25.29
CA SER A 196 9.67 -25.07 24.23
C SER A 196 9.07 -25.16 22.84
N LEU A 197 7.87 -25.74 22.72
CA LEU A 197 7.16 -25.85 21.44
C LEU A 197 6.82 -24.46 20.86
N PHE A 198 6.31 -23.56 21.70
CA PHE A 198 6.03 -22.17 21.30
C PHE A 198 7.28 -21.49 20.79
N ARG A 199 8.40 -21.62 21.51
CA ARG A 199 9.70 -21.01 21.10
C ARG A 199 10.23 -21.60 19.80
N TRP A 200 10.09 -22.90 19.59
CA TRP A 200 10.49 -23.55 18.35
C TRP A 200 9.65 -23.08 17.16
N MET A 201 8.33 -23.07 17.31
CA MET A 201 7.43 -22.56 16.28
C MET A 201 7.65 -21.06 15.99
N ALA A 202 7.99 -20.29 17.01
CA ALA A 202 8.31 -18.88 16.86
C ALA A 202 9.59 -18.67 16.02
N ARG A 203 10.65 -19.48 16.21
CA ARG A 203 11.85 -19.45 15.39
C ARG A 203 11.59 -19.87 13.94
N LEU A 204 10.71 -20.87 13.75
CA LEU A 204 10.32 -21.29 12.41
C LEU A 204 9.51 -20.19 11.70
N ASP A 205 8.66 -19.47 12.43
CA ASP A 205 7.93 -18.31 11.92
C ASP A 205 8.90 -17.20 11.45
N ASP A 206 9.91 -16.85 12.25
CA ASP A 206 10.92 -15.86 11.87
C ASP A 206 11.66 -16.29 10.61
N TRP A 207 12.07 -17.55 10.53
CA TRP A 207 12.74 -18.09 9.35
C TRP A 207 11.87 -18.03 8.09
N LEU A 208 10.56 -18.33 8.21
CA LEU A 208 9.61 -18.21 7.09
C LEU A 208 9.38 -16.76 6.66
N ILE A 209 9.36 -15.82 7.60
CA ILE A 209 9.26 -14.39 7.31
C ILE A 209 10.49 -13.92 6.54
N ASP A 210 11.69 -14.31 6.97
CA ASP A 210 12.95 -13.96 6.31
C ASP A 210 13.03 -14.51 4.87
N HIS A 211 12.40 -15.67 4.63
CA HIS A 211 12.29 -16.26 3.28
C HIS A 211 11.12 -15.72 2.46
N CYS A 212 10.48 -14.62 2.91
CA CYS A 212 9.41 -13.92 2.20
C CYS A 212 8.24 -14.81 1.76
N VAL A 213 7.83 -15.77 2.60
CA VAL A 213 6.68 -16.62 2.30
C VAL A 213 5.40 -15.78 2.27
N PRO A 214 4.64 -15.73 1.16
CA PRO A 214 3.52 -14.80 0.98
C PRO A 214 2.23 -15.24 1.68
N MET A 215 2.32 -16.00 2.76
CA MET A 215 1.19 -16.58 3.49
C MET A 215 1.09 -16.06 4.94
N GLY A 216 1.71 -14.91 5.24
CA GLY A 216 1.64 -14.31 6.57
C GLY A 216 0.23 -13.93 6.98
N GLY A 217 -0.09 -14.11 8.28
CA GLY A 217 -1.39 -13.79 8.88
C GLY A 217 -1.70 -12.31 8.91
N ALA A 218 -0.67 -11.48 8.94
CA ALA A 218 -0.77 -10.03 8.81
C ALA A 218 0.20 -9.52 7.75
N PHE A 219 -0.04 -8.32 7.27
CA PHE A 219 0.83 -7.64 6.31
C PHE A 219 1.07 -6.19 6.73
N VAL A 220 2.21 -5.67 6.33
CA VAL A 220 2.55 -4.25 6.34
C VAL A 220 2.81 -3.82 4.90
N MET A 221 2.03 -2.88 4.40
CA MET A 221 2.07 -2.40 3.03
C MET A 221 2.38 -0.91 3.01
N HIS A 222 3.40 -0.52 2.27
CA HIS A 222 3.72 0.88 2.01
C HIS A 222 3.19 1.30 0.64
N ALA A 223 2.63 2.49 0.57
CA ALA A 223 2.26 3.11 -0.69
C ALA A 223 2.56 4.61 -0.67
N LYS A 224 2.95 5.15 -1.82
CA LYS A 224 3.30 6.55 -2.01
C LYS A 224 2.30 7.22 -2.94
N LYS A 225 1.72 8.34 -2.50
CA LYS A 225 0.82 9.15 -3.31
C LYS A 225 1.60 9.75 -4.49
N GLN A 226 1.19 9.43 -5.70
CA GLN A 226 1.79 10.03 -6.88
C GLN A 226 1.15 11.40 -7.16
N VAL A 227 1.98 12.38 -7.45
CA VAL A 227 1.50 13.62 -8.05
C VAL A 227 1.00 13.25 -9.44
N GLY A 228 -0.23 13.59 -9.76
CA GLY A 228 -0.78 13.38 -11.08
C GLY A 228 -0.03 14.23 -12.12
N ALA A 229 1.18 13.81 -12.44
CA ALA A 229 1.75 14.14 -13.73
C ALA A 229 0.89 13.39 -14.74
N GLY A 230 0.10 14.13 -15.50
CA GLY A 230 -0.75 13.56 -16.50
C GLY A 230 -0.02 12.50 -17.31
N ILE A 231 -0.75 11.42 -17.58
CA ILE A 231 -0.34 10.32 -18.43
C ILE A 231 0.74 9.44 -17.76
N LYS A 232 0.32 8.39 -17.06
CA LYS A 232 1.12 7.17 -17.03
C LYS A 232 1.51 6.89 -18.48
N GLY A 233 2.76 7.20 -18.81
CA GLY A 233 3.30 6.81 -20.09
C GLY A 233 2.98 5.33 -20.21
N LEU A 234 2.08 5.01 -21.14
CA LEU A 234 1.98 3.66 -21.65
C LEU A 234 3.43 3.19 -21.70
N GLN A 235 3.79 2.17 -20.93
CA GLN A 235 5.03 1.46 -21.18
C GLN A 235 4.94 1.11 -22.66
N ARG A 236 5.49 1.99 -23.49
CA ARG A 236 5.66 1.71 -24.89
C ARG A 236 6.48 0.44 -24.90
N ARG A 237 5.75 -0.68 -25.00
CA ARG A 237 6.34 -1.90 -25.47
C ARG A 237 7.22 -1.46 -26.61
N ARG A 238 8.54 -1.46 -26.42
CA ARG A 238 9.49 -1.16 -27.51
C ARG A 238 9.19 -2.17 -28.59
N VAL A 239 8.26 -1.82 -29.45
CA VAL A 239 8.10 -2.46 -30.73
C VAL A 239 9.39 -2.07 -31.45
N ARG A 240 10.34 -2.99 -31.49
CA ARG A 240 11.52 -2.82 -32.33
C ARG A 240 10.99 -2.54 -33.72
N PRO A 241 11.31 -1.39 -34.33
CA PRO A 241 10.89 -1.13 -35.68
C PRO A 241 11.44 -2.26 -36.54
N ARG A 242 10.56 -3.06 -37.11
CA ARG A 242 10.93 -4.04 -38.10
C ARG A 242 11.28 -3.23 -39.33
N LEU A 243 12.59 -3.08 -39.59
CA LEU A 243 13.07 -2.50 -40.81
C LEU A 243 12.55 -3.35 -41.95
N VAL A 244 11.57 -2.85 -42.69
CA VAL A 244 11.11 -3.43 -43.94
C VAL A 244 12.14 -2.99 -44.97
N PRO A 245 12.90 -3.89 -45.61
CA PRO A 245 13.81 -3.50 -46.66
C PRO A 245 12.98 -2.92 -47.82
N ILE A 246 13.17 -1.65 -48.12
CA ILE A 246 12.60 -1.01 -49.31
C ILE A 246 13.38 -1.60 -50.49
N PRO A 247 12.74 -2.24 -51.48
CA PRO A 247 13.44 -2.69 -52.68
C PRO A 247 13.90 -1.46 -53.44
N VAL A 248 15.20 -1.23 -53.45
CA VAL A 248 15.82 -0.21 -54.31
C VAL A 248 15.74 -0.75 -55.72
N SER A 249 14.86 -0.22 -56.55
CA SER A 249 14.86 -0.47 -58.00
C SER A 249 16.18 0.00 -58.58
N ARG A 250 16.94 -0.93 -59.19
CA ARG A 250 18.13 -0.58 -59.94
C ARG A 250 17.75 0.31 -61.11
N PRO A 251 18.43 1.43 -61.34
CA PRO A 251 18.22 2.20 -62.56
C PRO A 251 18.61 1.35 -63.75
N ALA A 252 17.74 1.30 -64.76
CA ALA A 252 18.01 0.60 -66.01
C ALA A 252 19.18 1.31 -66.73
N VAL A 253 20.29 0.64 -66.80
CA VAL A 253 21.39 0.99 -67.72
C VAL A 253 20.98 0.54 -69.12
N GLY A 254 20.75 1.47 -70.02
CA GLY A 254 20.47 1.14 -71.44
C GLY A 254 19.75 2.28 -72.17
N ALA A 255 20.46 3.30 -72.55
CA ALA A 255 20.08 4.10 -73.71
C ALA A 255 21.35 4.40 -74.50
N GLU A 256 21.40 3.71 -75.63
CA GLU A 256 22.44 3.85 -76.66
C GLU A 256 22.52 5.27 -77.19
N THR A 257 23.74 5.80 -77.30
CA THR A 257 24.10 7.06 -78.00
C THR A 257 23.94 6.82 -79.46
N HIS A 258 22.91 7.38 -80.08
CA HIS A 258 22.85 7.56 -81.50
C HIS A 258 23.64 8.83 -81.91
N GLN A 259 24.84 8.65 -82.43
CA GLN A 259 25.56 9.65 -83.17
C GLN A 259 24.78 10.00 -84.45
N ARG A 260 24.37 11.23 -84.58
CA ARG A 260 24.09 11.84 -85.93
C ARG A 260 25.07 12.95 -86.20
N SER A 261 25.97 12.61 -87.08
CA SER A 261 26.75 13.56 -87.82
C SER A 261 25.83 14.44 -88.74
N GLY A 262 26.16 15.67 -88.88
CA GLY A 262 25.55 16.47 -89.97
C GLY A 262 25.71 17.96 -89.80
N SER A 263 26.80 18.43 -90.38
CA SER A 263 26.93 19.64 -91.21
C SER A 263 26.53 21.00 -90.64
N ASN A 264 27.53 21.75 -90.41
CA ASN A 264 27.55 23.20 -90.52
C ASN A 264 27.09 23.66 -91.90
N PRO A 265 26.43 24.79 -92.14
CA PRO A 265 27.20 25.98 -92.62
C PRO A 265 26.60 27.35 -92.22
N PHE A 266 27.49 28.36 -92.44
CA PHE A 266 27.27 29.81 -92.66
C PHE A 266 26.96 30.63 -91.37
N ASN A 267 27.91 31.45 -90.95
CA ASN A 267 28.55 32.63 -91.49
C ASN A 267 27.62 33.86 -91.52
N GLU A 268 28.18 34.89 -91.02
CA GLU A 268 28.07 36.31 -91.30
C GLU A 268 27.23 37.23 -90.43
N ASN A 269 27.99 38.12 -89.87
CA ASN A 269 27.80 39.60 -89.79
C ASN A 269 26.90 40.20 -88.69
N SER A 270 27.50 40.87 -87.87
CA SER A 270 27.68 42.31 -87.57
C SER A 270 27.85 42.53 -86.12
#